data_6604b78dfd7efe1e0ead7560adb567d6
#
_entry.id   6604b78dfd7efe1e0ead7560adb567d6
#
_cell.length_a   1.000
_cell.length_b   1.000
_cell.length_c   1.000
_cell.angle_alpha   90.00
_cell.angle_beta   90.00
_cell.angle_gamma   90.00
#
_symmetry.space_group_name_H-M   'P 1'
#
loop_
_entity.id
_entity.type
_entity.pdbx_description
1 polymer ?
#
loop_
_entity_poly.entity_id
_entity_poly.type
_entity_poly.pdbx_seq_one_letter_code
_entity_poly.pdbx_strand_id
1 'polypeptide(L)'
;MLRLICLVLVLMAAGCSTTAYVKKDDRSVALLDMELSQWEIWMGIPHETVEGLPEGTFQSDNVHKGEPMGLNKDVKNVFTMIEEDGEPVLAITGEIYGGLTTLDSFENYHFTTEFRWGDQKWEPRLNVKRDSGILYHCYGEHGSFWNVWKSCLEYQVQETDLGDFIPLAGPKAKMRGTWLNKKRLSYDPNSTEFHTASGYTSAFIEPDAPHGEWNTLEFYVIGNDAVHLANGEIVLVLHDAVDGNGDPLVRGQIQIQSEAAECYYRNMVVTPITMDDLPADVAAAFADGPPVMVEEVAAPASAE
;
A
#
# COMPACT_ATOMS: atom_id res chain seq x y z
N MET A 1 53.73 43.25 28.08
CA MET A 1 52.81 42.06 28.21
C MET A 1 51.74 42.22 27.19
N LEU A 2 51.90 41.56 26.04
CA LEU A 2 50.98 41.61 24.91
C LEU A 2 50.04 40.36 25.00
N ARG A 3 48.72 40.53 25.21
CA ARG A 3 47.74 39.43 25.23
C ARG A 3 47.24 39.19 23.81
N LEU A 4 47.56 38.01 23.30
CA LEU A 4 47.08 37.49 22.02
C LEU A 4 45.66 36.98 22.21
N ILE A 5 44.67 37.56 21.53
CA ILE A 5 43.29 37.09 21.50
C ILE A 5 43.16 36.20 20.27
N CYS A 6 43.03 34.87 20.49
CA CYS A 6 42.69 33.94 19.43
C CYS A 6 41.16 34.04 19.13
N LEU A 7 40.86 34.52 17.94
CA LEU A 7 39.49 34.50 17.40
C LEU A 7 39.26 33.14 16.76
N VAL A 8 38.40 32.32 17.35
CA VAL A 8 37.95 31.05 16.76
C VAL A 8 36.78 31.34 15.81
N LEU A 9 37.04 31.25 14.50
CA LEU A 9 35.98 31.29 13.49
C LEU A 9 35.30 29.94 13.44
N VAL A 10 34.05 29.86 13.89
CA VAL A 10 33.17 28.70 13.66
C VAL A 10 32.54 28.85 12.28
N LEU A 11 33.03 28.10 11.30
CA LEU A 11 32.34 27.94 10.01
C LEU A 11 31.10 27.06 10.24
N MET A 12 29.91 27.66 10.19
CA MET A 12 28.69 26.93 10.01
C MET A 12 28.60 26.50 8.53
N ALA A 13 28.78 25.22 8.25
CA ALA A 13 28.46 24.64 6.95
C ALA A 13 26.94 24.59 6.84
N ALA A 14 26.35 25.51 6.08
CA ALA A 14 24.97 25.38 5.64
C ALA A 14 24.88 24.19 4.67
N GLY A 15 24.35 23.06 5.16
CA GLY A 15 24.01 21.94 4.32
C GLY A 15 22.87 22.35 3.38
N CYS A 16 23.22 22.62 2.12
CA CYS A 16 22.23 22.79 1.06
C CYS A 16 21.64 21.41 0.77
N SER A 17 20.48 21.11 1.34
CA SER A 17 19.67 19.97 0.94
C SER A 17 19.17 20.26 -0.48
N THR A 18 19.84 19.72 -1.48
CA THR A 18 19.34 19.69 -2.84
C THR A 18 18.22 18.64 -2.88
N THR A 19 16.99 19.07 -2.69
CA THR A 19 15.82 18.29 -3.12
C THR A 19 16.01 18.06 -4.62
N ALA A 20 16.29 16.80 -4.99
CA ALA A 20 16.35 16.42 -6.39
C ALA A 20 14.95 16.64 -6.96
N TYR A 21 14.80 17.61 -7.82
CA TYR A 21 13.57 17.85 -8.57
C TYR A 21 13.40 16.65 -9.51
N VAL A 22 12.58 15.69 -9.11
CA VAL A 22 12.20 14.59 -9.97
C VAL A 22 11.43 15.21 -11.13
N LYS A 23 12.00 15.16 -12.34
CA LYS A 23 11.34 15.63 -13.55
C LYS A 23 10.05 14.84 -13.69
N LYS A 24 8.90 15.50 -13.52
CA LYS A 24 7.58 14.88 -13.65
C LYS A 24 7.50 14.28 -15.06
N ASP A 25 7.34 12.98 -15.16
CA ASP A 25 7.10 12.30 -16.44
C ASP A 25 5.75 12.79 -16.96
N ASP A 26 5.69 13.24 -18.21
CA ASP A 26 4.45 13.70 -18.82
C ASP A 26 3.36 12.60 -18.88
N ARG A 27 3.73 11.33 -18.65
CA ARG A 27 2.82 10.17 -18.56
C ARG A 27 2.22 10.00 -17.15
N SER A 28 2.75 10.68 -16.14
CA SER A 28 2.33 10.50 -14.75
C SER A 28 0.96 11.11 -14.49
N VAL A 29 0.14 10.40 -13.72
CA VAL A 29 -1.19 10.84 -13.28
C VAL A 29 -1.13 11.14 -11.78
N ALA A 30 -1.37 12.40 -11.41
CA ALA A 30 -1.61 12.77 -10.02
C ALA A 30 -3.04 12.32 -9.65
N LEU A 31 -3.16 11.51 -8.60
CA LEU A 31 -4.44 10.92 -8.20
C LEU A 31 -5.25 11.81 -7.25
N LEU A 32 -4.61 12.77 -6.57
CA LEU A 32 -5.29 13.65 -5.62
C LEU A 32 -5.57 15.02 -6.24
N ASP A 33 -6.83 15.42 -6.24
CA ASP A 33 -7.32 16.77 -6.43
C ASP A 33 -8.28 17.14 -5.29
N MET A 34 -8.63 18.41 -5.14
CA MET A 34 -9.44 18.88 -4.01
C MET A 34 -10.87 18.32 -3.99
N GLU A 35 -11.35 17.78 -5.10
CA GLU A 35 -12.69 17.21 -5.26
C GLU A 35 -12.72 15.69 -5.20
N LEU A 36 -11.55 15.00 -5.12
CA LEU A 36 -11.41 13.56 -5.27
C LEU A 36 -12.08 13.04 -6.55
N SER A 37 -11.96 13.78 -7.65
CA SER A 37 -12.72 13.56 -8.88
C SER A 37 -12.41 12.23 -9.58
N GLN A 38 -11.26 11.61 -9.26
CA GLN A 38 -10.84 10.32 -9.80
C GLN A 38 -11.22 9.12 -8.92
N TRP A 39 -12.05 9.34 -7.89
CA TRP A 39 -12.32 8.37 -6.86
C TRP A 39 -13.81 8.14 -6.61
N GLU A 40 -14.14 6.97 -6.11
CA GLU A 40 -15.41 6.64 -5.48
C GLU A 40 -15.18 6.11 -4.07
N ILE A 41 -16.14 6.30 -3.17
CA ILE A 41 -16.01 5.96 -1.76
C ILE A 41 -16.98 4.83 -1.43
N TRP A 42 -16.48 3.73 -0.89
CA TRP A 42 -17.30 2.70 -0.29
C TRP A 42 -17.15 2.74 1.23
N MET A 43 -18.27 2.88 1.94
CA MET A 43 -18.30 2.85 3.41
C MET A 43 -18.79 1.50 3.91
N GLY A 44 -18.02 0.93 4.82
CA GLY A 44 -18.34 -0.33 5.50
C GLY A 44 -19.40 -0.17 6.59
N ILE A 45 -19.33 -1.02 7.61
CA ILE A 45 -20.24 -1.03 8.75
C ILE A 45 -19.66 -0.16 9.85
N PRO A 46 -20.36 0.92 10.28
CA PRO A 46 -19.91 1.72 11.42
C PRO A 46 -19.91 0.90 12.72
N HIS A 47 -18.90 1.13 13.57
CA HIS A 47 -18.89 0.59 14.93
C HIS A 47 -20.06 1.20 15.74
N GLU A 48 -20.58 0.49 16.73
CA GLU A 48 -21.74 0.95 17.55
C GLU A 48 -21.46 2.24 18.34
N THR A 49 -20.19 2.61 18.52
CA THR A 49 -19.77 3.86 19.19
C THR A 49 -19.79 5.08 18.28
N VAL A 50 -19.99 4.93 16.96
CA VAL A 50 -20.04 6.05 16.03
C VAL A 50 -21.35 6.80 16.19
N GLU A 51 -21.28 8.08 16.54
CA GLU A 51 -22.42 8.96 16.75
C GLU A 51 -22.75 9.79 15.50
N GLY A 52 -23.98 10.34 15.46
CA GLY A 52 -24.41 11.29 14.43
C GLY A 52 -24.65 10.69 13.04
N LEU A 53 -24.92 9.40 12.98
CA LEU A 53 -25.30 8.72 11.73
C LEU A 53 -26.80 8.95 11.41
N PRO A 54 -27.21 8.85 10.13
CA PRO A 54 -28.61 8.90 9.73
C PRO A 54 -29.44 7.82 10.45
N GLU A 55 -30.71 8.13 10.73
CA GLU A 55 -31.64 7.19 11.34
C GLU A 55 -31.76 5.91 10.50
N GLY A 56 -31.67 4.75 11.15
CA GLY A 56 -31.76 3.44 10.51
C GLY A 56 -30.43 2.92 9.96
N THR A 57 -29.32 3.65 10.13
CA THR A 57 -27.99 3.10 9.78
C THR A 57 -27.69 1.91 10.66
N PHE A 58 -27.35 0.77 10.02
CA PHE A 58 -26.88 -0.43 10.75
C PHE A 58 -25.51 -0.17 11.38
N GLN A 59 -25.36 -0.49 12.66
CA GLN A 59 -24.13 -0.40 13.44
C GLN A 59 -23.86 -1.71 14.18
N SER A 60 -22.60 -2.04 14.44
CA SER A 60 -22.21 -3.28 15.11
C SER A 60 -20.89 -3.11 15.85
N ASP A 61 -20.70 -3.86 16.94
CA ASP A 61 -19.40 -4.10 17.57
C ASP A 61 -18.47 -4.91 16.63
N ASN A 62 -19.06 -5.69 15.74
CA ASN A 62 -18.34 -6.42 14.70
C ASN A 62 -18.49 -5.74 13.33
N VAL A 63 -17.60 -4.82 13.04
CA VAL A 63 -17.60 -4.03 11.79
C VAL A 63 -17.37 -4.85 10.52
N HIS A 64 -17.13 -6.16 10.64
CA HIS A 64 -16.90 -7.05 9.49
C HIS A 64 -18.18 -7.80 9.06
N LYS A 65 -19.28 -7.73 9.83
CA LYS A 65 -20.50 -8.51 9.58
C LYS A 65 -21.76 -7.67 9.71
N GLY A 66 -22.54 -7.62 8.65
CA GLY A 66 -23.82 -6.93 8.62
C GLY A 66 -24.02 -6.16 7.33
N GLU A 67 -24.80 -5.09 7.40
CA GLU A 67 -25.16 -4.26 6.26
C GLU A 67 -24.22 -3.03 6.19
N PRO A 68 -23.36 -2.91 5.16
CA PRO A 68 -22.49 -1.75 4.98
C PRO A 68 -23.32 -0.51 4.58
N MET A 69 -22.80 0.67 4.85
CA MET A 69 -23.44 1.91 4.38
C MET A 69 -23.46 1.99 2.85
N GLY A 70 -22.41 1.51 2.19
CA GLY A 70 -22.35 1.33 0.74
C GLY A 70 -21.69 2.50 -0.01
N LEU A 71 -21.91 2.50 -1.34
CA LEU A 71 -21.23 3.41 -2.26
C LEU A 71 -21.66 4.86 -2.07
N ASN A 72 -20.68 5.76 -2.00
CA ASN A 72 -20.85 7.21 -1.84
C ASN A 72 -21.73 7.60 -0.63
N LYS A 73 -21.57 6.86 0.48
CA LYS A 73 -22.28 7.08 1.75
C LYS A 73 -21.36 7.59 2.87
N ASP A 74 -20.33 8.33 2.54
CA ASP A 74 -19.43 8.95 3.50
C ASP A 74 -20.08 10.19 4.15
N VAL A 75 -21.06 9.95 5.01
CA VAL A 75 -21.80 10.99 5.72
C VAL A 75 -21.02 11.62 6.87
N LYS A 76 -19.87 11.02 7.23
CA LYS A 76 -19.00 11.50 8.31
C LYS A 76 -17.77 12.24 7.78
N ASN A 77 -17.64 12.37 6.44
CA ASN A 77 -16.45 12.92 5.81
C ASN A 77 -15.17 12.22 6.27
N VAL A 78 -15.19 10.88 6.25
CA VAL A 78 -14.05 10.03 6.63
C VAL A 78 -12.89 10.30 5.69
N PHE A 79 -13.17 10.52 4.40
CA PHE A 79 -12.19 10.89 3.37
C PHE A 79 -12.41 12.35 2.97
N THR A 80 -11.44 13.23 3.26
CA THR A 80 -11.53 14.66 2.96
C THR A 80 -10.24 15.18 2.41
N MET A 81 -10.31 16.10 1.45
CA MET A 81 -9.14 16.86 1.01
C MET A 81 -8.99 18.11 1.87
N ILE A 82 -7.77 18.33 2.36
CA ILE A 82 -7.35 19.53 3.08
C ILE A 82 -6.16 20.16 2.35
N GLU A 83 -5.83 21.40 2.68
CA GLU A 83 -4.61 22.07 2.24
C GLU A 83 -3.65 22.19 3.43
N GLU A 84 -2.43 21.73 3.27
CA GLU A 84 -1.36 21.85 4.25
C GLU A 84 -0.12 22.41 3.55
N ASP A 85 0.39 23.55 4.01
CA ASP A 85 1.55 24.25 3.43
C ASP A 85 1.41 24.55 1.92
N GLY A 86 0.18 24.69 1.41
CA GLY A 86 -0.13 24.94 0.00
C GLY A 86 -0.20 23.69 -0.87
N GLU A 87 -0.12 22.49 -0.27
CA GLU A 87 -0.20 21.21 -0.96
C GLU A 87 -1.52 20.48 -0.61
N PRO A 88 -2.16 19.79 -1.57
CA PRO A 88 -3.35 18.99 -1.30
C PRO A 88 -2.98 17.73 -0.51
N VAL A 89 -3.68 17.49 0.59
CA VAL A 89 -3.51 16.35 1.47
C VAL A 89 -4.84 15.64 1.66
N LEU A 90 -4.88 14.34 1.40
CA LEU A 90 -5.99 13.48 1.75
C LEU A 90 -5.92 13.19 3.26
N ALA A 91 -6.90 13.68 4.00
CA ALA A 91 -7.10 13.38 5.41
C ALA A 91 -8.14 12.26 5.55
N ILE A 92 -7.77 11.21 6.26
CA ILE A 92 -8.63 10.06 6.57
C ILE A 92 -8.81 10.03 8.08
N THR A 93 -10.05 10.22 8.56
CA THR A 93 -10.31 10.23 10.01
C THR A 93 -10.17 8.85 10.65
N GLY A 94 -10.45 7.80 9.90
CA GLY A 94 -10.48 6.43 10.41
C GLY A 94 -11.76 6.04 11.16
N GLU A 95 -12.70 6.96 11.40
CA GLU A 95 -13.86 6.74 12.27
C GLU A 95 -14.75 5.58 11.82
N ILE A 96 -14.84 5.33 10.51
CA ILE A 96 -15.59 4.22 9.92
C ILE A 96 -14.67 3.52 8.91
N TYR A 97 -14.68 2.19 8.91
CA TYR A 97 -13.99 1.41 7.89
C TYR A 97 -14.53 1.74 6.49
N GLY A 98 -13.65 1.99 5.56
CA GLY A 98 -14.01 2.37 4.21
C GLY A 98 -12.89 2.19 3.21
N GLY A 99 -13.22 2.33 1.94
CA GLY A 99 -12.28 2.28 0.82
C GLY A 99 -12.51 3.42 -0.15
N LEU A 100 -11.48 4.22 -0.38
CA LEU A 100 -11.41 5.22 -1.44
C LEU A 100 -10.80 4.57 -2.66
N THR A 101 -11.58 4.35 -3.72
CA THR A 101 -11.22 3.52 -4.88
C THR A 101 -11.09 4.37 -6.13
N THR A 102 -10.01 4.19 -6.91
CA THR A 102 -9.86 4.88 -8.20
C THR A 102 -10.93 4.45 -9.19
N LEU A 103 -11.43 5.38 -10.00
CA LEU A 103 -12.35 5.07 -11.10
C LEU A 103 -11.65 4.27 -12.20
N ASP A 104 -10.38 4.59 -12.46
CA ASP A 104 -9.55 3.90 -13.45
C ASP A 104 -8.82 2.70 -12.87
N SER A 105 -8.44 1.78 -13.74
CA SER A 105 -7.59 0.63 -13.46
C SER A 105 -6.23 0.80 -14.12
N PHE A 106 -5.18 0.33 -13.46
CA PHE A 106 -3.78 0.49 -13.88
C PHE A 106 -3.11 -0.86 -14.12
N GLU A 107 -2.11 -0.86 -15.01
CA GLU A 107 -1.23 -1.99 -15.32
C GLU A 107 0.17 -1.47 -15.64
N ASN A 108 1.23 -2.17 -15.27
CA ASN A 108 2.62 -1.79 -15.50
C ASN A 108 2.91 -0.34 -15.08
N TYR A 109 3.00 -0.11 -13.78
CA TYR A 109 3.14 1.24 -13.23
C TYR A 109 4.05 1.28 -12.00
N HIS A 110 4.59 2.47 -11.74
CA HIS A 110 5.16 2.88 -10.47
C HIS A 110 4.11 3.72 -9.74
N PHE A 111 3.75 3.30 -8.54
CA PHE A 111 2.94 4.07 -7.61
C PHE A 111 3.84 4.68 -6.55
N THR A 112 3.63 5.96 -6.23
CA THR A 112 4.30 6.63 -5.11
C THR A 112 3.34 7.52 -4.37
N THR A 113 3.51 7.62 -3.06
CA THR A 113 2.79 8.54 -2.18
C THR A 113 3.61 8.84 -0.94
N GLU A 114 3.33 9.95 -0.28
CA GLU A 114 3.80 10.21 1.08
C GLU A 114 2.65 9.96 2.06
N PHE A 115 2.98 9.35 3.19
CA PHE A 115 2.04 8.91 4.21
C PHE A 115 2.53 9.30 5.61
N ARG A 116 1.60 9.68 6.51
CA ARG A 116 1.87 9.82 7.95
C ARG A 116 0.65 9.45 8.80
N TRP A 117 0.91 9.00 10.02
CA TRP A 117 -0.13 8.80 11.03
C TRP A 117 -0.57 10.12 11.66
N GLY A 118 -1.88 10.20 11.98
CA GLY A 118 -2.42 11.16 12.94
C GLY A 118 -2.53 10.57 14.34
N ASP A 119 -3.08 11.35 15.27
CA ASP A 119 -3.15 10.97 16.68
C ASP A 119 -4.40 10.13 17.01
N GLN A 120 -5.50 10.37 16.31
CA GLN A 120 -6.79 9.79 16.64
C GLN A 120 -6.86 8.30 16.27
N LYS A 121 -7.48 7.53 17.17
CA LYS A 121 -7.88 6.13 16.95
C LYS A 121 -9.33 5.92 17.35
N TRP A 122 -9.93 4.89 16.76
CA TRP A 122 -11.34 4.56 16.97
C TRP A 122 -11.51 3.07 17.32
N GLU A 123 -12.69 2.72 17.88
CA GLU A 123 -13.06 1.31 17.98
C GLU A 123 -13.27 0.70 16.57
N PRO A 124 -12.93 -0.58 16.38
CA PRO A 124 -12.49 -1.55 17.41
C PRO A 124 -10.97 -1.60 17.65
N ARG A 125 -10.20 -0.60 17.17
CA ARG A 125 -8.71 -0.66 17.16
C ARG A 125 -8.04 0.30 18.15
N LEU A 126 -8.74 0.81 19.17
CA LEU A 126 -8.18 1.75 20.16
C LEU A 126 -6.88 1.24 20.83
N ASN A 127 -6.78 -0.05 21.08
CA ASN A 127 -5.71 -0.65 21.87
C ASN A 127 -4.74 -1.53 21.05
N VAL A 128 -4.80 -1.45 19.72
CA VAL A 128 -3.90 -2.17 18.81
C VAL A 128 -3.14 -1.20 17.91
N LYS A 129 -2.20 -1.67 17.10
CA LYS A 129 -1.48 -0.86 16.12
C LYS A 129 -2.47 -0.08 15.23
N ARG A 130 -2.12 1.15 14.82
CA ARG A 130 -2.83 1.86 13.76
C ARG A 130 -2.73 1.07 12.47
N ASP A 131 -3.80 1.11 11.68
CA ASP A 131 -3.92 0.34 10.47
C ASP A 131 -4.54 1.17 9.35
N SER A 132 -4.05 0.95 8.15
CA SER A 132 -4.50 1.42 6.86
C SER A 132 -3.89 0.49 5.80
N GLY A 133 -4.13 0.72 4.53
CA GLY A 133 -3.54 -0.06 3.45
C GLY A 133 -3.67 0.64 2.10
N ILE A 134 -2.74 0.33 1.20
CA ILE A 134 -2.83 0.68 -0.21
C ILE A 134 -3.08 -0.63 -0.96
N LEU A 135 -4.32 -0.82 -1.36
CA LEU A 135 -4.76 -1.98 -2.10
C LEU A 135 -4.57 -1.72 -3.58
N TYR A 136 -3.94 -2.64 -4.28
CA TYR A 136 -3.70 -2.52 -5.71
C TYR A 136 -4.15 -3.77 -6.46
N HIS A 137 -4.30 -3.63 -7.77
CA HIS A 137 -4.96 -4.64 -8.61
C HIS A 137 -6.32 -5.07 -8.06
N CYS A 138 -7.07 -4.10 -7.51
CA CYS A 138 -8.41 -4.33 -7.00
C CYS A 138 -9.37 -4.72 -8.13
N TYR A 139 -10.18 -5.75 -7.90
CA TYR A 139 -11.17 -6.24 -8.85
C TYR A 139 -12.45 -6.73 -8.15
N GLY A 140 -13.47 -7.05 -8.94
CA GLY A 140 -14.76 -7.51 -8.43
C GLY A 140 -15.57 -6.42 -7.72
N GLU A 141 -16.49 -6.84 -6.88
CA GLU A 141 -17.42 -5.94 -6.19
C GLU A 141 -16.78 -5.27 -4.96
N HIS A 142 -17.27 -4.10 -4.59
CA HIS A 142 -17.00 -3.53 -3.28
C HIS A 142 -17.49 -4.46 -2.17
N GLY A 143 -16.84 -4.45 -1.02
CA GLY A 143 -17.23 -5.25 0.12
C GLY A 143 -16.92 -6.74 0.01
N SER A 144 -16.14 -7.18 -0.98
CA SER A 144 -15.72 -8.58 -1.15
C SER A 144 -14.96 -9.12 0.07
N PHE A 145 -14.23 -8.26 0.77
CA PHE A 145 -13.56 -8.58 2.02
C PHE A 145 -14.13 -7.76 3.18
N TRP A 146 -14.66 -8.41 4.19
CA TRP A 146 -15.25 -7.83 5.41
C TRP A 146 -16.40 -6.83 5.16
N ASN A 147 -17.08 -6.90 4.02
CA ASN A 147 -18.07 -5.93 3.55
C ASN A 147 -17.50 -4.51 3.33
N VAL A 148 -16.17 -4.36 3.24
CA VAL A 148 -15.50 -3.07 3.10
C VAL A 148 -14.67 -3.01 1.84
N TRP A 149 -13.69 -3.91 1.67
CA TRP A 149 -12.70 -3.80 0.63
C TRP A 149 -12.93 -4.74 -0.55
N LYS A 150 -12.32 -4.43 -1.68
CA LYS A 150 -12.35 -5.25 -2.89
C LYS A 150 -11.41 -6.45 -2.75
N SER A 151 -11.54 -7.43 -3.65
CA SER A 151 -10.50 -8.44 -3.85
C SER A 151 -9.26 -7.77 -4.42
N CYS A 152 -8.07 -7.99 -3.84
CA CYS A 152 -6.86 -7.24 -4.21
C CYS A 152 -5.58 -7.84 -3.64
N LEU A 153 -4.45 -7.25 -4.04
CA LEU A 153 -3.17 -7.32 -3.36
C LEU A 153 -3.04 -6.08 -2.47
N GLU A 154 -2.55 -6.22 -1.27
CA GLU A 154 -2.39 -5.11 -0.34
C GLU A 154 -0.92 -4.86 -0.03
N TYR A 155 -0.50 -3.62 -0.23
CA TYR A 155 0.66 -3.02 0.43
C TYR A 155 0.18 -2.54 1.80
N GLN A 156 0.53 -3.29 2.85
CA GLN A 156 0.09 -2.99 4.21
C GLN A 156 0.68 -1.67 4.71
N VAL A 157 -0.17 -0.84 5.30
CA VAL A 157 0.21 0.39 5.99
C VAL A 157 -0.23 0.24 7.45
N GLN A 158 0.60 -0.44 8.25
CA GLN A 158 0.36 -0.61 9.68
C GLN A 158 1.59 -0.12 10.45
N GLU A 159 1.41 0.39 11.66
CA GLU A 159 2.54 0.83 12.52
C GLU A 159 3.56 -0.30 12.67
N THR A 160 4.81 -0.05 12.26
CA THR A 160 5.93 -1.00 12.29
C THR A 160 5.78 -2.23 11.38
N ASP A 161 4.89 -2.15 10.37
CA ASP A 161 4.68 -3.23 9.40
C ASP A 161 4.43 -2.62 7.98
N LEU A 162 5.13 -1.50 7.62
CA LEU A 162 5.00 -0.86 6.30
C LEU A 162 5.52 -1.76 5.18
N GLY A 163 4.69 -1.97 4.16
CA GLY A 163 5.05 -2.76 2.99
C GLY A 163 4.89 -4.26 3.14
N ASP A 164 4.40 -4.76 4.29
CA ASP A 164 3.93 -6.14 4.41
C ASP A 164 2.91 -6.46 3.31
N PHE A 165 2.69 -7.72 3.03
CA PHE A 165 1.76 -8.14 1.99
C PHE A 165 0.59 -8.94 2.56
N ILE A 166 -0.63 -8.55 2.13
CA ILE A 166 -1.86 -9.29 2.45
C ILE A 166 -2.72 -9.43 1.20
N PRO A 167 -2.96 -10.65 0.67
CA PRO A 167 -3.95 -10.85 -0.38
C PRO A 167 -5.37 -10.90 0.23
N LEU A 168 -6.26 -10.01 -0.21
CA LEU A 168 -7.63 -9.94 0.29
C LEU A 168 -8.61 -10.67 -0.65
N ALA A 169 -9.45 -11.52 -0.10
CA ALA A 169 -10.57 -12.19 -0.77
C ALA A 169 -10.15 -13.01 -2.02
N GLY A 170 -9.06 -13.78 -1.92
CA GLY A 170 -8.77 -14.84 -2.86
C GLY A 170 -7.46 -14.83 -3.62
N PRO A 171 -6.83 -13.68 -3.92
CA PRO A 171 -5.54 -13.66 -4.60
C PRO A 171 -4.44 -14.42 -3.87
N LYS A 172 -3.38 -14.72 -4.60
CA LYS A 172 -2.16 -15.37 -4.09
C LYS A 172 -0.98 -14.85 -4.90
N ALA A 173 0.22 -14.89 -4.31
CA ALA A 173 1.46 -14.61 -5.01
C ALA A 173 2.57 -15.56 -4.57
N LYS A 174 3.67 -15.62 -5.31
CA LYS A 174 4.87 -16.36 -4.89
C LYS A 174 5.87 -15.39 -4.28
N MET A 175 6.51 -15.79 -3.19
CA MET A 175 7.54 -15.02 -2.50
C MET A 175 8.65 -15.91 -1.99
N ARG A 176 9.87 -15.37 -1.98
CA ARG A 176 10.98 -15.95 -1.21
C ARG A 176 10.74 -15.77 0.26
N GLY A 177 11.13 -16.73 1.08
CA GLY A 177 11.04 -16.52 2.52
C GLY A 177 11.00 -17.79 3.35
N THR A 178 10.64 -17.61 4.62
CA THR A 178 10.50 -18.68 5.61
C THR A 178 9.18 -18.55 6.35
N TRP A 179 8.59 -19.67 6.73
CA TRP A 179 7.38 -19.68 7.53
C TRP A 179 7.68 -19.37 9.01
N LEU A 180 7.20 -18.24 9.52
CA LEU A 180 7.24 -17.94 10.96
C LEU A 180 6.31 -18.87 11.75
N ASN A 181 5.19 -19.25 11.14
CA ASN A 181 4.24 -20.24 11.65
C ASN A 181 3.39 -20.75 10.49
N LYS A 182 2.39 -21.59 10.75
CA LYS A 182 1.54 -22.20 9.71
C LYS A 182 0.71 -21.20 8.87
N LYS A 183 0.65 -19.92 9.26
CA LYS A 183 -0.21 -18.92 8.63
C LYS A 183 0.53 -17.65 8.20
N ARG A 184 1.75 -17.41 8.71
CA ARG A 184 2.50 -16.19 8.43
C ARG A 184 3.84 -16.54 7.80
N LEU A 185 4.02 -16.10 6.58
CA LEU A 185 5.30 -16.11 5.86
C LEU A 185 6.10 -14.86 6.25
N SER A 186 7.41 -14.94 6.26
CA SER A 186 8.32 -13.78 6.32
C SER A 186 9.12 -13.75 5.04
N TYR A 187 9.03 -12.65 4.32
CA TYR A 187 9.87 -12.43 3.15
C TYR A 187 11.36 -12.38 3.57
N ASP A 188 12.21 -13.08 2.83
CA ASP A 188 13.66 -13.07 3.02
C ASP A 188 14.35 -13.11 1.64
N PRO A 189 14.97 -12.01 1.19
CA PRO A 189 15.64 -11.95 -0.10
C PRO A 189 16.82 -12.92 -0.21
N ASN A 190 17.35 -13.42 0.91
CA ASN A 190 18.45 -14.39 0.92
C ASN A 190 17.96 -15.85 0.86
N SER A 191 16.66 -16.10 1.01
CA SER A 191 16.10 -17.44 0.88
C SER A 191 16.16 -17.93 -0.57
N THR A 192 16.45 -19.21 -0.76
CA THR A 192 16.33 -19.87 -2.07
C THR A 192 14.98 -20.53 -2.29
N GLU A 193 14.14 -20.58 -1.25
CA GLU A 193 12.84 -21.22 -1.28
C GLU A 193 11.73 -20.21 -1.62
N PHE A 194 10.87 -20.57 -2.58
CA PHE A 194 9.67 -19.82 -2.91
C PHE A 194 8.44 -20.50 -2.33
N HIS A 195 7.56 -19.69 -1.77
CA HIS A 195 6.30 -20.15 -1.18
C HIS A 195 5.11 -19.40 -1.81
N THR A 196 3.96 -20.05 -1.84
CA THR A 196 2.71 -19.38 -2.19
C THR A 196 2.17 -18.65 -0.96
N ALA A 197 2.20 -17.33 -1.01
CA ALA A 197 1.60 -16.44 -0.03
C ALA A 197 0.11 -16.27 -0.33
N SER A 198 -0.74 -16.76 0.55
CA SER A 198 -2.21 -16.65 0.49
C SER A 198 -2.78 -16.02 1.76
N GLY A 199 -1.96 -15.37 2.55
CA GLY A 199 -2.26 -14.70 3.81
C GLY A 199 -1.14 -13.74 4.17
N TYR A 200 -1.14 -13.26 5.40
CA TYR A 200 -0.20 -12.25 5.89
C TYR A 200 1.26 -12.68 5.69
N THR A 201 2.03 -11.85 4.98
CA THR A 201 3.48 -12.02 4.79
C THR A 201 4.20 -10.79 5.30
N SER A 202 5.11 -10.98 6.26
CA SER A 202 5.92 -9.88 6.79
C SER A 202 7.00 -9.48 5.81
N ALA A 203 7.26 -8.19 5.71
CA ALA A 203 8.39 -7.59 5.04
C ALA A 203 9.73 -8.03 5.67
N PHE A 204 10.83 -7.78 4.98
CA PHE A 204 12.17 -8.15 5.45
C PHE A 204 12.70 -7.16 6.48
N ILE A 205 12.39 -5.88 6.32
CA ILE A 205 12.83 -4.77 7.18
C ILE A 205 11.65 -3.82 7.41
N GLU A 206 11.72 -3.05 8.48
CA GLU A 206 10.71 -2.09 8.93
C GLU A 206 11.35 -0.68 8.99
N PRO A 207 11.43 0.06 7.86
CA PRO A 207 12.12 1.35 7.81
C PRO A 207 11.20 2.53 8.14
N ASP A 208 10.21 2.33 9.02
CA ASP A 208 9.23 3.34 9.40
C ASP A 208 9.87 4.62 9.94
N ALA A 209 9.39 5.77 9.50
CA ALA A 209 9.68 7.03 10.15
C ALA A 209 8.95 7.13 11.50
N PRO A 210 9.42 7.96 12.45
CA PRO A 210 8.74 8.21 13.70
C PRO A 210 7.28 8.64 13.52
N HIS A 211 6.43 8.33 14.50
CA HIS A 211 5.02 8.72 14.48
C HIS A 211 4.82 10.21 14.17
N GLY A 212 3.92 10.52 13.24
CA GLY A 212 3.62 11.88 12.77
C GLY A 212 4.55 12.43 11.70
N GLU A 213 5.66 11.74 11.40
CA GLU A 213 6.55 12.10 10.30
C GLU A 213 6.10 11.43 8.99
N TRP A 214 6.44 12.07 7.85
CA TRP A 214 6.10 11.55 6.54
C TRP A 214 7.00 10.36 6.16
N ASN A 215 6.37 9.29 5.66
CA ASN A 215 7.00 8.14 5.02
C ASN A 215 6.77 8.24 3.52
N THR A 216 7.73 7.81 2.70
CA THR A 216 7.52 7.57 1.27
C THR A 216 7.18 6.10 1.06
N LEU A 217 6.01 5.84 0.50
CA LEU A 217 5.53 4.49 0.17
C LEU A 217 5.48 4.34 -1.34
N GLU A 218 6.10 3.27 -1.85
CA GLU A 218 6.22 3.05 -3.28
C GLU A 218 6.04 1.58 -3.62
N PHE A 219 5.48 1.32 -4.78
CA PHE A 219 5.59 -0.01 -5.38
C PHE A 219 5.64 0.06 -6.90
N TYR A 220 6.43 -0.84 -7.46
CA TYR A 220 6.54 -1.06 -8.89
C TYR A 220 5.78 -2.32 -9.25
N VAL A 221 5.01 -2.27 -10.33
CA VAL A 221 4.22 -3.40 -10.83
C VAL A 221 4.52 -3.60 -12.30
N ILE A 222 4.96 -4.79 -12.67
CA ILE A 222 5.14 -5.23 -14.05
C ILE A 222 4.43 -6.57 -14.23
N GLY A 223 3.43 -6.61 -15.10
CA GLY A 223 2.56 -7.78 -15.25
C GLY A 223 1.89 -8.14 -13.94
N ASN A 224 2.16 -9.32 -13.42
CA ASN A 224 1.66 -9.84 -12.15
C ASN A 224 2.74 -9.99 -11.07
N ASP A 225 3.85 -9.26 -11.21
CA ASP A 225 4.92 -9.15 -10.23
C ASP A 225 4.92 -7.75 -9.61
N ALA A 226 5.36 -7.62 -8.35
CA ALA A 226 5.50 -6.33 -7.70
C ALA A 226 6.69 -6.29 -6.73
N VAL A 227 7.23 -5.08 -6.56
CA VAL A 227 8.28 -4.75 -5.59
C VAL A 227 7.77 -3.63 -4.71
N HIS A 228 7.71 -3.86 -3.40
CA HIS A 228 7.31 -2.87 -2.39
C HIS A 228 8.54 -2.18 -1.82
N LEU A 229 8.48 -0.86 -1.72
CA LEU A 229 9.50 -0.04 -1.05
C LEU A 229 8.85 0.84 0.02
N ALA A 230 9.56 1.02 1.13
CA ALA A 230 9.23 2.01 2.15
C ALA A 230 10.48 2.84 2.44
N ASN A 231 10.36 4.17 2.39
CA ASN A 231 11.45 5.12 2.61
C ASN A 231 12.70 4.84 1.75
N GLY A 232 12.48 4.38 0.50
CA GLY A 232 13.53 4.08 -0.47
C GLY A 232 14.21 2.70 -0.33
N GLU A 233 13.82 1.90 0.66
CA GLU A 233 14.33 0.54 0.87
C GLU A 233 13.36 -0.50 0.30
N ILE A 234 13.85 -1.49 -0.44
CA ILE A 234 13.03 -2.64 -0.88
C ILE A 234 12.71 -3.49 0.35
N VAL A 235 11.41 -3.57 0.69
CA VAL A 235 10.94 -4.29 1.86
C VAL A 235 10.36 -5.66 1.51
N LEU A 236 9.78 -5.82 0.30
CA LEU A 236 9.15 -7.07 -0.12
C LEU A 236 9.11 -7.17 -1.66
N VAL A 237 9.25 -8.39 -2.18
CA VAL A 237 9.08 -8.72 -3.60
C VAL A 237 8.12 -9.88 -3.74
N LEU A 238 7.16 -9.75 -4.63
CA LEU A 238 6.22 -10.81 -4.97
C LEU A 238 6.21 -11.09 -6.49
N HIS A 239 5.95 -12.34 -6.82
CA HIS A 239 5.91 -12.84 -8.19
C HIS A 239 4.65 -13.67 -8.45
N ASP A 240 4.32 -13.83 -9.72
CA ASP A 240 3.26 -14.71 -10.19
C ASP A 240 1.92 -14.51 -9.43
N ALA A 241 1.54 -13.25 -9.20
CA ALA A 241 0.26 -12.97 -8.55
C ALA A 241 -0.90 -13.45 -9.42
N VAL A 242 -1.84 -14.16 -8.80
CA VAL A 242 -3.04 -14.67 -9.45
C VAL A 242 -4.29 -14.26 -8.65
N ASP A 243 -5.41 -14.15 -9.33
CA ASP A 243 -6.71 -13.92 -8.72
C ASP A 243 -7.25 -15.16 -7.99
N GLY A 244 -8.48 -15.07 -7.45
CA GLY A 244 -9.14 -16.17 -6.76
C GLY A 244 -9.43 -17.40 -7.65
N ASN A 245 -9.41 -17.25 -8.98
CA ASN A 245 -9.61 -18.33 -9.96
C ASN A 245 -8.28 -18.95 -10.42
N GLY A 246 -7.16 -18.29 -10.15
CA GLY A 246 -5.83 -18.70 -10.59
C GLY A 246 -5.38 -18.03 -11.90
N ASP A 247 -6.11 -17.04 -12.39
CA ASP A 247 -5.73 -16.26 -13.56
C ASP A 247 -4.71 -15.16 -13.17
N PRO A 248 -3.72 -14.84 -14.04
CA PRO A 248 -2.74 -13.79 -13.76
C PRO A 248 -3.39 -12.44 -13.44
N LEU A 249 -3.06 -11.87 -12.28
CA LEU A 249 -3.60 -10.60 -11.80
C LEU A 249 -2.71 -9.44 -12.25
N VAL A 250 -2.94 -8.96 -13.47
CA VAL A 250 -2.05 -8.00 -14.17
C VAL A 250 -2.56 -6.57 -14.17
N ARG A 251 -3.81 -6.33 -13.75
CA ARG A 251 -4.49 -5.03 -13.83
C ARG A 251 -5.55 -4.90 -12.76
N GLY A 252 -5.76 -3.70 -12.24
CA GLY A 252 -6.87 -3.39 -11.34
C GLY A 252 -6.88 -1.95 -10.86
N GLN A 253 -7.88 -1.62 -10.07
CA GLN A 253 -8.02 -0.34 -9.40
C GLN A 253 -7.06 -0.25 -8.21
N ILE A 254 -6.85 0.98 -7.70
CA ILE A 254 -6.18 1.24 -6.43
C ILE A 254 -7.25 1.66 -5.42
N GLN A 255 -7.15 1.13 -4.19
CA GLN A 255 -8.06 1.49 -3.11
C GLN A 255 -7.25 1.85 -1.85
N ILE A 256 -7.56 2.98 -1.22
CA ILE A 256 -6.94 3.41 0.04
C ILE A 256 -7.89 3.09 1.18
N GLN A 257 -7.37 2.47 2.23
CA GLN A 257 -8.18 2.06 3.38
C GLN A 257 -8.38 3.18 4.40
N SER A 258 -9.57 3.18 5.00
CA SER A 258 -9.85 3.74 6.32
C SER A 258 -10.06 2.58 7.28
N GLU A 259 -9.22 2.47 8.33
CA GLU A 259 -9.26 1.34 9.28
C GLU A 259 -9.00 1.77 10.73
N ALA A 260 -9.94 2.50 11.30
CA ALA A 260 -9.97 2.94 12.70
C ALA A 260 -8.75 3.74 13.19
N ALA A 261 -7.99 4.34 12.28
CA ALA A 261 -6.88 5.21 12.59
C ALA A 261 -6.83 6.44 11.68
N GLU A 262 -6.58 7.60 12.27
CA GLU A 262 -6.34 8.83 11.54
C GLU A 262 -5.02 8.75 10.79
N CYS A 263 -5.06 9.10 9.51
CA CYS A 263 -3.86 9.15 8.67
C CYS A 263 -4.00 10.15 7.52
N TYR A 264 -2.87 10.45 6.90
CA TYR A 264 -2.76 11.46 5.85
C TYR A 264 -1.94 10.94 4.70
N TYR A 265 -2.38 11.24 3.47
CA TYR A 265 -1.65 10.94 2.23
C TYR A 265 -1.50 12.21 1.39
N ARG A 266 -0.38 12.35 0.71
CA ARG A 266 -0.14 13.41 -0.28
C ARG A 266 0.77 12.92 -1.40
N ASN A 267 0.91 13.72 -2.47
CA ASN A 267 1.81 13.41 -3.59
C ASN A 267 1.57 12.01 -4.18
N MET A 268 0.30 11.60 -4.24
CA MET A 268 -0.09 10.30 -4.76
C MET A 268 -0.09 10.31 -6.28
N VAL A 269 0.81 9.51 -6.88
CA VAL A 269 1.07 9.53 -8.32
C VAL A 269 1.17 8.10 -8.85
N VAL A 270 0.59 7.86 -10.02
CA VAL A 270 0.81 6.67 -10.84
C VAL A 270 1.56 7.07 -12.10
N THR A 271 2.68 6.41 -12.36
CA THR A 271 3.49 6.60 -13.58
C THR A 271 3.53 5.29 -14.36
N PRO A 272 2.98 5.22 -15.58
CA PRO A 272 3.14 4.05 -16.44
C PRO A 272 4.62 3.78 -16.72
N ILE A 273 5.04 2.52 -16.60
CA ILE A 273 6.44 2.10 -16.76
C ILE A 273 6.57 0.85 -17.63
N THR A 274 7.80 0.62 -18.07
CA THR A 274 8.28 -0.63 -18.67
C THR A 274 9.50 -1.11 -17.89
N MET A 275 10.01 -2.29 -18.20
CA MET A 275 11.26 -2.79 -17.59
C MET A 275 12.45 -1.83 -17.78
N ASP A 276 12.49 -1.07 -18.88
CA ASP A 276 13.57 -0.12 -19.18
C ASP A 276 13.51 1.15 -18.32
N ASP A 277 12.37 1.43 -17.68
CA ASP A 277 12.18 2.59 -16.81
C ASP A 277 12.60 2.31 -15.35
N LEU A 278 12.92 1.05 -14.99
CA LEU A 278 13.16 0.63 -13.62
C LEU A 278 14.55 1.07 -13.09
N PRO A 279 14.65 1.49 -11.81
CA PRO A 279 15.93 1.55 -11.10
C PRO A 279 16.64 0.19 -11.11
N ALA A 280 17.98 0.20 -11.09
CA ALA A 280 18.77 -1.02 -11.27
C ALA A 280 18.52 -2.10 -10.19
N ASP A 281 18.30 -1.70 -8.96
CA ASP A 281 17.97 -2.55 -7.81
C ASP A 281 16.56 -3.15 -7.92
N VAL A 282 15.59 -2.35 -8.34
CA VAL A 282 14.21 -2.81 -8.60
C VAL A 282 14.18 -3.77 -9.79
N ALA A 283 14.91 -3.47 -10.87
CA ALA A 283 15.04 -4.37 -12.03
C ALA A 283 15.67 -5.71 -11.63
N ALA A 284 16.68 -5.68 -10.75
CA ALA A 284 17.30 -6.90 -10.22
C ALA A 284 16.31 -7.71 -9.36
N ALA A 285 15.47 -7.04 -8.56
CA ALA A 285 14.45 -7.68 -7.74
C ALA A 285 13.39 -8.41 -8.60
N PHE A 286 12.93 -7.80 -9.69
CA PHE A 286 12.02 -8.46 -10.65
C PHE A 286 12.69 -9.66 -11.34
N ALA A 287 13.98 -9.57 -11.66
CA ALA A 287 14.71 -10.66 -12.32
C ALA A 287 14.96 -11.88 -11.42
N ASP A 288 14.87 -11.72 -10.09
CA ASP A 288 15.15 -12.77 -9.10
C ASP A 288 13.87 -13.56 -8.72
N GLY A 289 13.03 -13.85 -9.71
CA GLY A 289 11.79 -14.58 -9.58
C GLY A 289 11.96 -16.11 -9.43
N PRO A 290 10.84 -16.84 -9.21
CA PRO A 290 10.88 -18.30 -9.12
C PRO A 290 11.40 -18.92 -10.42
N PRO A 291 12.15 -20.03 -10.35
CA PRO A 291 12.63 -20.70 -11.54
C PRO A 291 11.43 -21.14 -12.41
N VAL A 292 11.51 -20.83 -13.70
CA VAL A 292 10.52 -21.31 -14.66
C VAL A 292 10.56 -22.84 -14.66
N MET A 293 9.46 -23.47 -14.22
CA MET A 293 9.29 -24.92 -14.36
C MET A 293 9.17 -25.22 -15.85
N VAL A 294 10.28 -25.64 -16.46
CA VAL A 294 10.23 -26.23 -17.82
C VAL A 294 9.54 -27.57 -17.65
N GLU A 295 8.29 -27.71 -18.09
CA GLU A 295 7.68 -29.01 -18.26
C GLU A 295 8.59 -29.80 -19.21
N GLU A 296 9.21 -30.84 -18.69
CA GLU A 296 9.93 -31.83 -19.51
C GLU A 296 8.90 -32.46 -20.46
N VAL A 297 8.87 -31.98 -21.70
CA VAL A 297 8.05 -32.62 -22.73
C VAL A 297 8.61 -34.04 -22.85
N ALA A 298 7.87 -35.03 -22.31
CA ALA A 298 8.21 -36.42 -22.42
C ALA A 298 8.45 -36.73 -23.90
N ALA A 299 9.64 -37.19 -24.20
CA ALA A 299 10.01 -37.62 -25.56
C ALA A 299 8.95 -38.62 -26.05
N PRO A 300 8.45 -38.51 -27.30
CA PRO A 300 7.48 -39.46 -27.81
C PRO A 300 8.11 -40.87 -27.74
N ALA A 301 7.35 -41.77 -27.11
CA ALA A 301 7.72 -43.19 -27.04
C ALA A 301 8.03 -43.70 -28.48
N SER A 302 9.24 -44.15 -28.71
CA SER A 302 9.63 -44.79 -29.96
C SER A 302 8.73 -46.04 -30.16
N ALA A 303 7.90 -45.98 -31.19
CA ALA A 303 7.15 -47.14 -31.63
C ALA A 303 8.15 -48.20 -32.14
N GLU A 304 8.20 -49.35 -31.49
CA GLU A 304 8.69 -50.62 -32.06
C GLU A 304 7.58 -51.32 -32.82
#